data_02eafafa9a7a54329e72d68524dc7bc1
#
_entry.id   02eafafa9a7a54329e72d68524dc7bc1
#
_cell.length_a   1.000
_cell.length_b   1.000
_cell.length_c   1.000
_cell.angle_alpha   90.00
_cell.angle_beta   90.00
_cell.angle_gamma   90.00
#
_symmetry.space_group_name_H-M   'P 1'
#
loop_
_entity.id
_entity.type
_entity.pdbx_description
1 polymer ?
#
loop_
_entity_poly.entity_id
_entity_poly.type
_entity_poly.pdbx_seq_one_letter_code
_entity_poly.pdbx_strand_id
1 'polypeptide(L)'
;MKKLTAFVLSAMMILSLAACGSKNETPADTSAPAEDTSAPAEETKVTYAVEAGSAGEEAALANGYDIVSVDSQAKALMEVQAGTADAAIIDSLMAGAMVGEGTSYPNLTVTDQQLTEELYGVGCRKGSDLASFINSVLADAYADGTLEATAETYGVQAALVEQAASEFTAS
;
A
#
# COMPACT_ATOMS: atom_id res chain seq x y z
N MET A 1 9.40 6.52 50.23
CA MET A 1 8.77 7.69 50.90
C MET A 1 8.08 8.49 49.80
N LYS A 2 6.71 8.38 49.78
CA LYS A 2 5.73 9.49 49.68
C LYS A 2 5.86 10.34 48.39
N LYS A 3 4.86 10.58 47.52
CA LYS A 3 3.44 10.73 47.75
C LYS A 3 2.67 10.53 46.42
N LEU A 4 1.54 9.83 46.52
CA LEU A 4 0.35 9.90 45.65
C LEU A 4 -0.19 11.34 45.61
N THR A 5 -0.71 11.74 44.45
CA THR A 5 -1.80 12.72 44.41
C THR A 5 -2.73 12.34 43.25
N ALA A 6 -3.90 11.82 43.61
CA ALA A 6 -5.07 11.65 42.78
C ALA A 6 -5.81 13.00 42.66
N PHE A 7 -6.41 13.30 41.50
CA PHE A 7 -7.46 14.28 41.37
C PHE A 7 -8.63 13.70 40.57
N VAL A 8 -9.73 13.63 41.27
CA VAL A 8 -11.06 13.22 40.83
C VAL A 8 -11.92 14.49 40.71
N LEU A 9 -12.99 14.37 39.96
CA LEU A 9 -14.17 15.26 39.78
C LEU A 9 -14.08 16.16 38.52
N SER A 10 -15.15 16.31 37.74
CA SER A 10 -16.57 16.38 38.05
C SER A 10 -17.41 16.20 36.77
N ALA A 11 -18.51 15.46 36.95
CA ALA A 11 -19.62 15.36 36.02
C ALA A 11 -20.45 16.66 36.03
N MET A 12 -21.03 17.02 34.86
CA MET A 12 -22.19 17.90 34.84
C MET A 12 -23.14 17.48 33.71
N MET A 13 -24.20 16.80 34.12
CA MET A 13 -25.46 16.61 33.39
C MET A 13 -26.20 17.95 33.28
N ILE A 14 -26.72 18.24 32.10
CA ILE A 14 -27.87 19.13 31.99
C ILE A 14 -28.93 18.46 31.14
N LEU A 15 -29.98 18.00 31.81
CA LEU A 15 -31.29 17.65 31.25
C LEU A 15 -32.10 18.93 31.06
N SER A 16 -32.75 19.09 29.91
CA SER A 16 -33.90 19.97 29.81
C SER A 16 -34.98 19.34 28.93
N LEU A 17 -36.05 18.89 29.62
CA LEU A 17 -37.37 18.58 29.08
C LEU A 17 -38.21 19.86 28.99
N ALA A 18 -38.96 20.01 27.89
CA ALA A 18 -40.29 20.64 27.86
C ALA A 18 -40.96 20.21 26.57
N ALA A 19 -41.94 19.35 26.49
CA ALA A 19 -43.32 19.39 26.93
C ALA A 19 -44.29 20.08 25.93
N CYS A 20 -45.08 19.18 25.29
CA CYS A 20 -46.49 19.24 24.91
C CYS A 20 -47.11 20.49 24.25
N GLY A 21 -47.80 20.18 23.12
CA GLY A 21 -48.91 20.99 22.62
C GLY A 21 -49.57 20.42 21.38
N SER A 22 -50.64 19.65 21.60
CA SER A 22 -51.54 19.07 20.60
C SER A 22 -52.43 20.17 19.99
N LYS A 23 -52.70 20.12 18.66
CA LYS A 23 -54.04 20.12 18.04
C LYS A 23 -54.01 20.05 16.52
N ASN A 24 -54.90 19.25 16.03
CA ASN A 24 -55.43 18.98 14.70
C ASN A 24 -55.66 20.21 13.83
N GLU A 25 -55.36 20.08 12.53
CA GLU A 25 -56.34 20.21 11.41
C GLU A 25 -55.60 20.02 10.05
N THR A 26 -56.15 19.16 9.19
CA THR A 26 -55.84 18.90 7.76
C THR A 26 -56.85 19.65 6.91
N PRO A 27 -56.72 19.85 5.58
CA PRO A 27 -55.59 19.69 4.63
C PRO A 27 -55.43 20.96 3.69
N ALA A 28 -54.27 21.07 3.04
CA ALA A 28 -54.20 21.65 1.71
C ALA A 28 -52.92 21.20 0.99
N ASP A 29 -53.14 20.53 -0.07
CA ASP A 29 -52.27 20.17 -1.17
C ASP A 29 -51.43 21.34 -1.67
N THR A 30 -50.10 21.24 -1.67
CA THR A 30 -49.24 22.00 -2.52
C THR A 30 -47.94 21.22 -2.74
N SER A 31 -47.86 20.58 -3.88
CA SER A 31 -46.66 19.96 -4.42
C SER A 31 -45.54 21.00 -4.57
N ALA A 32 -44.51 20.91 -3.75
CA ALA A 32 -43.22 21.55 -4.04
C ALA A 32 -42.24 20.45 -4.46
N PRO A 33 -41.45 20.68 -5.53
CA PRO A 33 -40.46 19.70 -5.98
C PRO A 33 -39.42 19.53 -4.88
N ALA A 34 -39.13 18.28 -4.53
CA ALA A 34 -37.95 17.94 -3.76
C ALA A 34 -36.72 18.34 -4.60
N GLU A 35 -36.04 19.39 -4.20
CA GLU A 35 -34.69 19.64 -4.67
C GLU A 35 -33.81 18.48 -4.18
N ASP A 36 -33.43 17.64 -5.12
CA ASP A 36 -32.39 16.63 -4.99
C ASP A 36 -31.05 17.38 -4.78
N THR A 37 -30.76 17.74 -3.53
CA THR A 37 -29.45 18.15 -3.09
C THR A 37 -28.60 16.90 -2.93
N SER A 38 -28.28 16.26 -4.05
CA SER A 38 -27.14 15.37 -4.16
C SER A 38 -25.90 16.21 -3.87
N ALA A 39 -25.47 16.22 -2.60
CA ALA A 39 -24.14 16.72 -2.25
C ALA A 39 -23.13 15.93 -3.09
N PRO A 40 -22.13 16.59 -3.72
CA PRO A 40 -21.06 15.87 -4.38
C PRO A 40 -20.46 14.93 -3.36
N ALA A 41 -20.39 13.63 -3.67
CA ALA A 41 -19.58 12.71 -2.91
C ALA A 41 -18.17 13.31 -2.89
N GLU A 42 -17.66 13.67 -1.71
CA GLU A 42 -16.26 13.98 -1.54
C GLU A 42 -15.51 12.74 -2.04
N GLU A 43 -14.79 12.88 -3.15
CA GLU A 43 -13.83 11.87 -3.57
C GLU A 43 -12.84 11.75 -2.42
N THR A 44 -12.96 10.70 -1.63
CA THR A 44 -12.00 10.39 -0.57
C THR A 44 -10.67 10.12 -1.27
N LYS A 45 -9.77 11.12 -1.20
CA LYS A 45 -8.45 11.02 -1.76
C LYS A 45 -7.69 9.91 -1.04
N VAL A 46 -7.24 8.92 -1.79
CA VAL A 46 -6.45 7.80 -1.27
C VAL A 46 -5.03 8.27 -1.01
N THR A 47 -4.53 8.03 0.19
CA THR A 47 -3.15 8.34 0.60
C THR A 47 -2.30 7.07 0.55
N TYR A 48 -1.18 7.16 -0.15
CA TYR A 48 -0.27 6.03 -0.34
C TYR A 48 1.01 6.18 0.48
N ALA A 49 1.38 5.16 1.25
CA ALA A 49 2.68 5.10 1.89
C ALA A 49 3.73 4.54 0.91
N VAL A 50 4.89 5.19 0.80
CA VAL A 50 5.95 4.85 -0.14
C VAL A 50 7.32 4.96 0.52
N GLU A 51 8.30 4.17 0.07
CA GLU A 51 9.69 4.35 0.49
C GLU A 51 10.31 5.54 -0.24
N ALA A 52 10.96 6.43 0.50
CA ALA A 52 11.64 7.60 -0.04
C ALA A 52 12.71 7.23 -1.07
N GLY A 53 12.67 7.87 -2.24
CA GLY A 53 13.64 7.65 -3.33
C GLY A 53 13.45 6.32 -4.07
N SER A 54 12.33 5.62 -3.85
CA SER A 54 12.01 4.38 -4.58
C SER A 54 11.31 4.68 -5.90
N ALA A 55 11.29 3.68 -6.79
CA ALA A 55 10.45 3.72 -8.00
C ALA A 55 8.95 3.80 -7.67
N GLY A 56 8.53 3.25 -6.52
CA GLY A 56 7.17 3.39 -6.01
C GLY A 56 6.82 4.84 -5.68
N GLU A 57 7.74 5.61 -5.10
CA GLU A 57 7.54 7.05 -4.86
C GLU A 57 7.45 7.83 -6.19
N GLU A 58 8.36 7.56 -7.13
CA GLU A 58 8.33 8.18 -8.47
C GLU A 58 7.01 7.89 -9.19
N ALA A 59 6.56 6.63 -9.17
CA ALA A 59 5.32 6.22 -9.79
C ALA A 59 4.10 6.88 -9.15
N ALA A 60 4.07 6.98 -7.82
CA ALA A 60 2.99 7.66 -7.10
C ALA A 60 2.90 9.14 -7.48
N LEU A 61 4.03 9.83 -7.49
CA LEU A 61 4.12 11.24 -7.87
C LEU A 61 3.72 11.46 -9.34
N ALA A 62 4.16 10.59 -10.26
CA ALA A 62 3.81 10.67 -11.67
C ALA A 62 2.30 10.49 -11.92
N ASN A 63 1.62 9.71 -11.07
CA ASN A 63 0.17 9.53 -11.11
C ASN A 63 -0.61 10.60 -10.31
N GLY A 64 0.08 11.53 -9.66
CA GLY A 64 -0.55 12.60 -8.87
C GLY A 64 -1.21 12.11 -7.59
N TYR A 65 -0.72 11.01 -7.02
CA TYR A 65 -1.22 10.44 -5.77
C TYR A 65 -0.75 11.26 -4.57
N ASP A 66 -1.56 11.31 -3.53
CA ASP A 66 -1.13 11.82 -2.23
C ASP A 66 -0.27 10.78 -1.54
N ILE A 67 0.91 11.16 -1.05
CA ILE A 67 1.86 10.21 -0.48
C ILE A 67 2.28 10.56 0.95
N VAL A 68 2.58 9.52 1.72
CA VAL A 68 3.38 9.55 2.94
C VAL A 68 4.70 8.85 2.64
N SER A 69 5.80 9.62 2.59
CA SER A 69 7.13 9.09 2.32
C SER A 69 7.78 8.63 3.62
N VAL A 70 8.30 7.40 3.63
CA VAL A 70 8.92 6.73 4.79
C VAL A 70 10.29 6.15 4.42
N ASP A 71 11.06 5.68 5.42
CA ASP A 71 12.46 5.24 5.19
C ASP A 71 12.58 3.84 4.59
N SER A 72 11.50 3.05 4.54
CA SER A 72 11.53 1.69 4.01
C SER A 72 10.14 1.18 3.64
N GLN A 73 10.07 0.21 2.74
CA GLN A 73 8.83 -0.46 2.35
C GLN A 73 8.14 -1.15 3.55
N ALA A 74 8.92 -1.70 4.48
CA ALA A 74 8.36 -2.27 5.71
C ALA A 74 7.65 -1.21 6.55
N LYS A 75 8.17 0.03 6.63
CA LYS A 75 7.48 1.14 7.29
C LYS A 75 6.23 1.57 6.52
N ALA A 76 6.24 1.53 5.19
CA ALA A 76 5.04 1.81 4.40
C ALA A 76 3.89 0.85 4.75
N LEU A 77 4.17 -0.45 4.92
CA LEU A 77 3.17 -1.41 5.40
C LEU A 77 2.70 -1.12 6.83
N MET A 78 3.57 -0.62 7.70
CA MET A 78 3.19 -0.20 9.06
C MET A 78 2.23 0.98 9.04
N GLU A 79 2.42 1.96 8.14
CA GLU A 79 1.52 3.11 7.99
C GLU A 79 0.11 2.65 7.58
N VAL A 80 0.01 1.70 6.65
CA VAL A 80 -1.28 1.12 6.25
C VAL A 80 -1.93 0.36 7.41
N GLN A 81 -1.15 -0.46 8.12
CA GLN A 81 -1.68 -1.20 9.28
C GLN A 81 -2.14 -0.29 10.41
N ALA A 82 -1.48 0.85 10.59
CA ALA A 82 -1.83 1.87 11.57
C ALA A 82 -3.03 2.74 11.16
N GLY A 83 -3.43 2.70 9.87
CA GLY A 83 -4.49 3.54 9.31
C GLY A 83 -4.08 4.99 9.06
N THR A 84 -2.78 5.27 9.00
CA THR A 84 -2.21 6.58 8.62
C THR A 84 -2.04 6.76 7.12
N ALA A 85 -2.07 5.65 6.38
CA ALA A 85 -2.21 5.60 4.94
C ALA A 85 -3.25 4.55 4.55
N ASP A 86 -3.90 4.76 3.41
CA ASP A 86 -4.95 3.86 2.91
C ASP A 86 -4.35 2.65 2.17
N ALA A 87 -3.22 2.86 1.51
CA ALA A 87 -2.51 1.83 0.75
C ALA A 87 -0.99 2.06 0.80
N ALA A 88 -0.20 1.07 0.40
CA ALA A 88 1.24 1.19 0.21
C ALA A 88 1.61 0.82 -1.23
N ILE A 89 2.62 1.49 -1.78
CA ILE A 89 3.26 1.10 -3.03
C ILE A 89 4.63 0.56 -2.68
N ILE A 90 4.81 -0.73 -2.88
CA ILE A 90 6.01 -1.47 -2.52
C ILE A 90 6.37 -2.47 -3.61
N ASP A 91 7.56 -3.00 -3.55
CA ASP A 91 8.02 -4.08 -4.42
C ASP A 91 7.15 -5.34 -4.29
N SER A 92 6.86 -5.98 -5.43
CA SER A 92 5.98 -7.15 -5.49
C SER A 92 6.53 -8.37 -4.75
N LEU A 93 7.86 -8.56 -4.74
CA LEU A 93 8.51 -9.66 -4.01
C LEU A 93 8.39 -9.44 -2.51
N MET A 94 8.60 -8.20 -2.05
CA MET A 94 8.39 -7.86 -0.65
C MET A 94 6.90 -7.99 -0.25
N ALA A 95 5.99 -7.56 -1.11
CA ALA A 95 4.56 -7.74 -0.88
C ALA A 95 4.20 -9.22 -0.70
N GLY A 96 4.67 -10.08 -1.59
CA GLY A 96 4.45 -11.53 -1.51
C GLY A 96 5.02 -12.17 -0.25
N ALA A 97 6.14 -11.66 0.28
CA ALA A 97 6.76 -12.17 1.49
C ALA A 97 6.11 -11.68 2.79
N MET A 98 5.46 -10.51 2.79
CA MET A 98 5.04 -9.83 4.00
C MET A 98 3.52 -9.67 4.15
N VAL A 99 2.75 -9.76 3.06
CA VAL A 99 1.31 -9.46 3.03
C VAL A 99 0.52 -10.75 2.79
N GLY A 100 -0.56 -10.94 3.55
CA GLY A 100 -1.47 -12.07 3.43
C GLY A 100 -1.39 -13.06 4.59
N GLU A 101 -2.24 -14.08 4.53
CA GLU A 101 -2.37 -15.07 5.59
C GLU A 101 -1.03 -15.79 5.88
N GLY A 102 -0.68 -15.91 7.14
CA GLY A 102 0.57 -16.55 7.59
C GLY A 102 1.81 -15.66 7.51
N THR A 103 1.68 -14.41 7.10
CA THR A 103 2.78 -13.44 7.01
C THR A 103 2.75 -12.40 8.15
N SER A 104 3.62 -11.39 8.07
CA SER A 104 3.68 -10.30 9.06
C SER A 104 2.43 -9.39 9.02
N TYR A 105 1.75 -9.31 7.88
CA TYR A 105 0.57 -8.46 7.68
C TYR A 105 -0.63 -9.28 7.15
N PRO A 106 -1.21 -10.17 8.00
CA PRO A 106 -2.25 -11.10 7.55
C PRO A 106 -3.59 -10.41 7.19
N ASN A 107 -3.79 -9.17 7.65
CA ASN A 107 -5.01 -8.40 7.40
C ASN A 107 -4.90 -7.47 6.20
N LEU A 108 -3.74 -7.37 5.58
CA LEU A 108 -3.54 -6.62 4.34
C LEU A 108 -3.68 -7.55 3.14
N THR A 109 -3.96 -6.97 1.99
CA THR A 109 -4.06 -7.70 0.72
C THR A 109 -3.29 -6.97 -0.36
N VAL A 110 -2.72 -7.73 -1.30
CA VAL A 110 -2.09 -7.17 -2.50
C VAL A 110 -3.16 -7.01 -3.58
N THR A 111 -3.18 -5.85 -4.24
CA THR A 111 -4.09 -5.58 -5.37
C THR A 111 -3.45 -6.02 -6.68
N ASP A 112 -4.25 -6.15 -7.73
CA ASP A 112 -3.77 -6.48 -9.09
C ASP A 112 -3.14 -5.27 -9.81
N GLN A 113 -3.14 -4.09 -9.18
CA GLN A 113 -2.59 -2.88 -9.80
C GLN A 113 -1.08 -2.91 -9.77
N GLN A 114 -0.45 -2.86 -10.94
CA GLN A 114 0.98 -2.69 -11.13
C GLN A 114 1.25 -1.29 -11.70
N LEU A 115 2.20 -0.57 -11.12
CA LEU A 115 2.53 0.81 -11.50
C LEU A 115 3.80 0.90 -12.33
N THR A 116 4.77 0.01 -12.07
CA THR A 116 6.06 -0.06 -12.76
C THR A 116 6.43 -1.51 -13.02
N GLU A 117 7.32 -1.70 -13.98
CA GLU A 117 8.05 -2.95 -14.21
C GLU A 117 9.54 -2.65 -14.10
N GLU A 118 10.23 -3.38 -13.23
CA GLU A 118 11.64 -3.15 -12.95
C GLU A 118 12.44 -4.43 -13.12
N LEU A 119 13.64 -4.29 -13.67
CA LEU A 119 14.59 -5.39 -13.80
C LEU A 119 15.60 -5.32 -12.65
N TYR A 120 15.74 -6.42 -11.92
CA TYR A 120 16.79 -6.58 -10.92
C TYR A 120 18.11 -6.93 -11.57
N GLY A 121 19.16 -6.27 -11.19
CA GLY A 121 20.50 -6.51 -11.67
C GLY A 121 21.51 -6.73 -10.57
N VAL A 122 22.57 -7.47 -10.88
CA VAL A 122 23.72 -7.63 -10.00
C VAL A 122 24.84 -6.69 -10.43
N GLY A 123 25.12 -5.69 -9.59
CA GLY A 123 26.22 -4.75 -9.82
C GLY A 123 27.58 -5.41 -9.61
N CYS A 124 28.42 -5.41 -10.63
CA CYS A 124 29.78 -5.92 -10.57
C CYS A 124 30.81 -4.81 -10.76
N ARG A 125 32.01 -4.99 -10.21
CA ARG A 125 33.11 -4.03 -10.41
C ARG A 125 33.48 -3.97 -11.90
N LYS A 126 33.62 -2.77 -12.42
CA LYS A 126 34.01 -2.54 -13.82
C LYS A 126 35.34 -3.26 -14.17
N GLY A 127 35.34 -4.01 -15.28
CA GLY A 127 36.48 -4.81 -15.73
C GLY A 127 36.64 -6.15 -14.99
N SER A 128 35.69 -6.55 -14.16
CA SER A 128 35.63 -7.89 -13.58
C SER A 128 34.98 -8.88 -14.57
N ASP A 129 35.38 -10.14 -14.51
CA ASP A 129 34.76 -11.26 -15.22
C ASP A 129 33.51 -11.79 -14.54
N LEU A 130 33.19 -11.27 -13.31
CA LEU A 130 32.09 -11.74 -12.51
C LEU A 130 30.71 -11.56 -13.16
N ALA A 131 30.52 -10.47 -13.89
CA ALA A 131 29.26 -10.22 -14.60
C ALA A 131 29.01 -11.31 -15.67
N SER A 132 30.04 -11.63 -16.49
CA SER A 132 29.96 -12.68 -17.51
C SER A 132 29.72 -14.05 -16.86
N PHE A 133 30.38 -14.33 -15.73
CA PHE A 133 30.20 -15.58 -14.99
C PHE A 133 28.77 -15.71 -14.46
N ILE A 134 28.24 -14.68 -13.79
CA ILE A 134 26.86 -14.70 -13.25
C ILE A 134 25.85 -14.85 -14.39
N ASN A 135 26.01 -14.11 -15.48
CA ASN A 135 25.11 -14.22 -16.62
C ASN A 135 25.12 -15.63 -17.24
N SER A 136 26.28 -16.28 -17.34
CA SER A 136 26.34 -17.67 -17.87
C SER A 136 25.63 -18.64 -16.91
N VAL A 137 25.82 -18.51 -15.60
CA VAL A 137 25.17 -19.37 -14.61
C VAL A 137 23.65 -19.19 -14.64
N LEU A 138 23.17 -17.95 -14.73
CA LEU A 138 21.72 -17.68 -14.82
C LEU A 138 21.13 -18.20 -16.14
N ALA A 139 21.83 -18.05 -17.26
CA ALA A 139 21.39 -18.57 -18.55
C ALA A 139 21.30 -20.11 -18.55
N ASP A 140 22.32 -20.78 -18.01
CA ASP A 140 22.33 -22.25 -17.89
C ASP A 140 21.20 -22.73 -16.97
N ALA A 141 21.00 -22.08 -15.82
CA ALA A 141 19.95 -22.41 -14.86
C ALA A 141 18.53 -22.12 -15.40
N TYR A 142 18.39 -21.13 -16.26
CA TYR A 142 17.15 -20.87 -16.98
C TYR A 142 16.88 -22.00 -18.01
N ALA A 143 17.89 -22.35 -18.80
CA ALA A 143 17.79 -23.34 -19.86
C ALA A 143 17.50 -24.77 -19.34
N ASP A 144 18.02 -25.13 -18.15
CA ASP A 144 17.82 -26.45 -17.57
C ASP A 144 16.62 -26.53 -16.59
N GLY A 145 15.92 -25.40 -16.34
CA GLY A 145 14.76 -25.30 -15.47
C GLY A 145 15.05 -25.22 -13.97
N THR A 146 16.32 -25.20 -13.56
CA THR A 146 16.69 -25.10 -12.13
C THR A 146 16.36 -23.73 -11.54
N LEU A 147 16.42 -22.68 -12.35
CA LEU A 147 16.03 -21.33 -11.93
C LEU A 147 14.53 -21.26 -11.61
N GLU A 148 13.68 -21.82 -12.49
CA GLU A 148 12.22 -21.88 -12.29
C GLU A 148 11.87 -22.69 -11.03
N ALA A 149 12.44 -23.89 -10.86
CA ALA A 149 12.21 -24.73 -9.68
C ALA A 149 12.68 -24.04 -8.38
N THR A 150 13.76 -23.26 -8.46
CA THR A 150 14.21 -22.46 -7.32
C THR A 150 13.23 -21.34 -7.01
N ALA A 151 12.77 -20.62 -8.03
CA ALA A 151 11.82 -19.54 -7.87
C ALA A 151 10.48 -20.02 -7.30
N GLU A 152 9.99 -21.19 -7.73
CA GLU A 152 8.80 -21.82 -7.15
C GLU A 152 8.96 -22.11 -5.66
N THR A 153 10.16 -22.58 -5.25
CA THR A 153 10.47 -22.85 -3.84
C THR A 153 10.32 -21.60 -2.96
N TYR A 154 10.63 -20.45 -3.53
CA TYR A 154 10.55 -19.15 -2.82
C TYR A 154 9.29 -18.34 -3.17
N GLY A 155 8.38 -18.86 -4.01
CA GLY A 155 7.14 -18.19 -4.39
C GLY A 155 7.34 -16.96 -5.28
N VAL A 156 8.44 -16.88 -6.02
CA VAL A 156 8.81 -15.72 -6.86
C VAL A 156 8.85 -16.04 -8.36
N GLN A 157 8.31 -17.18 -8.77
CA GLN A 157 8.30 -17.63 -10.17
C GLN A 157 7.61 -16.66 -11.13
N ALA A 158 6.60 -15.92 -10.65
CA ALA A 158 5.92 -14.91 -11.46
C ALA A 158 6.79 -13.67 -11.79
N ALA A 159 7.89 -13.49 -11.06
CA ALA A 159 8.86 -12.41 -11.28
C ALA A 159 10.02 -12.82 -12.22
N LEU A 160 10.08 -14.07 -12.67
CA LEU A 160 11.08 -14.50 -13.61
C LEU A 160 10.78 -13.94 -15.01
N VAL A 161 11.78 -13.27 -15.58
CA VAL A 161 11.75 -12.77 -16.95
C VAL A 161 12.91 -13.39 -17.70
N GLU A 162 12.62 -14.07 -18.81
CA GLU A 162 13.67 -14.56 -19.71
C GLU A 162 14.41 -13.39 -20.31
N GLN A 163 15.71 -13.34 -20.08
CA GLN A 163 16.56 -12.30 -20.62
C GLN A 163 17.44 -12.87 -21.72
N ALA A 164 17.35 -12.28 -22.91
CA ALA A 164 18.21 -12.66 -24.01
C ALA A 164 19.67 -12.30 -23.67
N ALA A 165 20.60 -13.24 -23.91
CA ALA A 165 22.02 -13.08 -23.63
C ALA A 165 22.66 -11.85 -24.29
N SER A 166 22.01 -11.26 -25.30
CA SER A 166 22.45 -10.04 -26.00
C SER A 166 22.22 -8.74 -25.22
N GLU A 167 21.41 -8.75 -24.18
CA GLU A 167 21.09 -7.54 -23.38
C GLU A 167 22.16 -7.23 -22.32
N PHE A 168 23.08 -8.15 -22.08
CA PHE A 168 24.16 -8.02 -21.10
C PHE A 168 25.53 -7.78 -21.71
N THR A 169 25.65 -6.88 -22.67
CA THR A 169 26.97 -6.41 -23.06
C THR A 169 27.50 -5.45 -21.99
N ALA A 170 28.49 -5.94 -21.23
CA ALA A 170 29.25 -5.10 -20.31
C ALA A 170 29.90 -3.95 -21.10
N SER A 171 29.45 -2.72 -20.87
CA SER A 171 30.05 -1.50 -21.42
C SER A 171 31.21 -1.01 -20.56
#